data_d81751e00603321e405a6b538d482cd6
#
_entry.id   d81751e00603321e405a6b538d482cd6
#
_cell.length_a   1.000
_cell.length_b   1.000
_cell.length_c   1.000
_cell.angle_alpha   90.00
_cell.angle_beta   90.00
_cell.angle_gamma   90.00
#
_symmetry.space_group_name_H-M   'P 1'
#
loop_
_entity.id
_entity.type
_entity.pdbx_description
1 polymer ?
#
loop_
_entity_poly.entity_id
_entity_poly.type
_entity_poly.pdbx_seq_one_letter_code
_entity_poly.pdbx_strand_id
1 'polypeptide(L)'
;MSDNKKETLIINYYGMQTGGIETSFAELMLYSLRQGRRVIWFTTANCLNNASHKEISENPSVEKVLIKPPTDAVYTEGLSCSGERVIVISCEPLTFARAESLRGRLGEASFENYLILPNFRGKIYYPEQFFKGPARKLAYNRLVSAAHKMVEADCVRGFAIQHLDVFEKHYNVTIPDKDKKLLGGLRSISEPDDSLVKKKAQERKDRFEIIACSRFDFPHKGYMLGLIREFCVLKKDYPFLTLTLIGDGAGMDQVKQEIDRLPADAASDVTLTGTLPLDEVRERFRRGHLNIGLSGALLDGASCCIPSVVVRHYCEECEGYGFLSNVPDRLSERPGRDVKPMIESVIRMSDEEYIAQAYRDYECAKQVFDYRPEYIFQQNHGQNAVLSKRDIERLRRMKLAISVMLRFGDTDDFA
;
A
#
# COMPACT_ATOMS: atom_id res chain seq x y z
N MET A 1 -6.64 34.82 16.34
CA MET A 1 -5.35 34.68 15.61
C MET A 1 -4.83 33.32 15.97
N SER A 2 -4.98 32.34 15.07
CA SER A 2 -4.40 31.02 15.26
C SER A 2 -2.89 31.15 15.11
N ASP A 3 -2.15 30.86 16.19
CA ASP A 3 -0.71 30.68 16.15
C ASP A 3 -0.39 29.68 15.01
N ASN A 4 0.16 30.19 13.93
CA ASN A 4 0.53 29.39 12.77
C ASN A 4 1.84 28.65 13.11
N LYS A 5 1.73 27.69 14.07
CA LYS A 5 2.86 26.84 14.43
C LYS A 5 3.29 26.09 13.19
N LYS A 6 4.55 26.24 12.83
CA LYS A 6 5.14 25.46 11.72
C LYS A 6 4.99 23.97 12.05
N GLU A 7 4.55 23.20 11.08
CA GLU A 7 4.39 21.75 11.20
C GLU A 7 5.42 21.03 10.36
N THR A 8 6.01 19.98 10.93
CA THR A 8 6.93 19.08 10.26
C THR A 8 6.38 17.67 10.26
N LEU A 9 6.24 17.08 9.07
CA LEU A 9 5.95 15.66 8.88
C LEU A 9 7.25 14.89 8.69
N ILE A 10 7.46 13.84 9.49
CA ILE A 10 8.56 12.90 9.34
C ILE A 10 8.00 11.54 8.92
N ILE A 11 8.34 11.07 7.72
CA ILE A 11 8.06 9.71 7.29
C ILE A 11 9.23 8.80 7.67
N ASN A 12 9.02 7.96 8.65
CA ASN A 12 9.99 7.04 9.21
C ASN A 12 9.80 5.64 8.58
N TYR A 13 9.96 5.57 7.26
CA TYR A 13 9.80 4.38 6.44
C TYR A 13 10.85 4.38 5.33
N TYR A 14 11.63 3.32 5.21
CA TYR A 14 12.83 3.32 4.37
C TYR A 14 12.58 3.34 2.87
N GLY A 15 11.65 2.50 2.42
CA GLY A 15 11.42 2.27 1.00
C GLY A 15 10.44 3.24 0.37
N MET A 16 10.67 3.57 -0.89
CA MET A 16 9.70 4.21 -1.79
C MET A 16 9.73 3.47 -3.13
N GLN A 17 9.73 2.14 -3.04
CA GLN A 17 9.61 1.25 -4.20
C GLN A 17 8.16 1.19 -4.66
N THR A 18 7.89 0.46 -5.74
CA THR A 18 6.53 0.26 -6.23
C THR A 18 5.71 -0.56 -5.24
N GLY A 19 4.65 0.01 -4.68
CA GLY A 19 3.76 -0.65 -3.73
C GLY A 19 2.64 0.26 -3.24
N GLY A 20 1.57 -0.32 -2.72
CA GLY A 20 0.40 0.43 -2.26
C GLY A 20 0.69 1.32 -1.04
N ILE A 21 1.57 0.88 -0.15
CA ILE A 21 1.99 1.62 1.05
C ILE A 21 2.85 2.82 0.65
N GLU A 22 3.81 2.58 -0.20
CA GLU A 22 4.75 3.57 -0.72
C GLU A 22 4.00 4.67 -1.46
N THR A 23 3.04 4.31 -2.30
CA THR A 23 2.17 5.26 -2.98
C THR A 23 1.36 6.10 -1.99
N SER A 24 0.82 5.50 -0.93
CA SER A 24 0.07 6.24 0.10
C SER A 24 0.96 7.22 0.86
N PHE A 25 2.22 6.87 1.15
CA PHE A 25 3.16 7.79 1.78
C PHE A 25 3.65 8.88 0.84
N ALA A 26 3.86 8.57 -0.44
CA ALA A 26 4.19 9.57 -1.44
C ALA A 26 3.08 10.63 -1.54
N GLU A 27 1.83 10.22 -1.64
CA GLU A 27 0.68 11.13 -1.64
C GLU A 27 0.57 11.96 -0.35
N LEU A 28 0.80 11.35 0.82
CA LEU A 28 0.80 12.05 2.10
C LEU A 28 1.90 13.12 2.18
N MET A 29 3.10 12.82 1.70
CA MET A 29 4.20 13.77 1.63
C MET A 29 3.87 14.93 0.69
N LEU A 30 3.39 14.63 -0.52
CA LEU A 30 2.98 15.65 -1.50
C LEU A 30 1.84 16.53 -0.97
N TYR A 31 0.84 15.92 -0.32
CA TYR A 31 -0.22 16.67 0.33
C TYR A 31 0.35 17.62 1.39
N SER A 32 1.24 17.13 2.25
CA SER A 32 1.82 17.93 3.32
C SER A 32 2.63 19.12 2.78
N LEU A 33 3.37 18.91 1.69
CA LEU A 33 4.07 20.00 1.00
C LEU A 33 3.08 21.04 0.45
N ARG A 34 1.98 20.62 -0.16
CA ARG A 34 0.94 21.53 -0.66
C ARG A 34 0.28 22.35 0.46
N GLN A 35 0.24 21.82 1.69
CA GLN A 35 -0.23 22.55 2.86
C GLN A 35 0.86 23.41 3.53
N GLY A 36 2.02 23.55 2.92
CA GLY A 36 3.14 24.35 3.42
C GLY A 36 3.89 23.72 4.60
N ARG A 37 3.72 22.43 4.86
CA ARG A 37 4.45 21.69 5.88
C ARG A 37 5.86 21.36 5.41
N ARG A 38 6.80 21.36 6.34
CA ARG A 38 8.12 20.75 6.12
C ARG A 38 7.97 19.23 6.09
N VAL A 39 8.60 18.57 5.14
CA VAL A 39 8.54 17.12 4.97
C VAL A 39 9.95 16.53 5.03
N ILE A 40 10.14 15.56 5.93
CA ILE A 40 11.40 14.85 6.12
C ILE A 40 11.16 13.35 5.89
N TRP A 41 11.98 12.75 5.07
CA TRP A 41 11.94 11.32 4.81
C TRP A 41 13.19 10.63 5.35
N PHE A 42 13.00 9.72 6.30
CA PHE A 42 14.06 8.87 6.83
C PHE A 42 14.23 7.64 5.94
N THR A 43 15.36 7.55 5.25
CA THR A 43 15.63 6.50 4.28
C THR A 43 17.06 5.98 4.37
N THR A 44 17.40 4.99 3.55
CA THR A 44 18.77 4.51 3.38
C THR A 44 19.26 4.90 1.98
N ALA A 45 20.58 4.98 1.76
CA ALA A 45 21.13 5.28 0.45
C ALA A 45 20.64 4.29 -0.63
N ASN A 46 20.56 3.00 -0.29
CA ASN A 46 20.05 1.98 -1.21
C ASN A 46 18.57 2.21 -1.56
N CYS A 47 17.72 2.49 -0.56
CA CYS A 47 16.30 2.75 -0.81
C CYS A 47 16.07 4.03 -1.61
N LEU A 48 16.87 5.06 -1.37
CA LEU A 48 16.80 6.31 -2.13
C LEU A 48 17.18 6.11 -3.60
N ASN A 49 18.26 5.36 -3.86
CA ASN A 49 18.73 5.10 -5.23
C ASN A 49 17.77 4.22 -6.04
N ASN A 50 17.03 3.33 -5.36
CA ASN A 50 16.08 2.39 -5.96
C ASN A 50 14.61 2.84 -5.80
N ALA A 51 14.36 4.10 -5.43
CA ALA A 51 13.00 4.60 -5.26
C ALA A 51 12.27 4.69 -6.60
N SER A 52 11.05 4.16 -6.66
CA SER A 52 10.17 4.24 -7.84
C SER A 52 9.39 5.56 -7.86
N HIS A 53 9.11 6.13 -6.68
CA HIS A 53 8.41 7.41 -6.51
C HIS A 53 9.37 8.59 -6.70
N LYS A 54 9.67 8.91 -7.97
CA LYS A 54 10.61 9.97 -8.33
C LYS A 54 10.13 11.35 -7.89
N GLU A 55 8.82 11.58 -7.88
CA GLU A 55 8.16 12.78 -7.37
C GLU A 55 8.46 13.07 -5.88
N ILE A 56 8.98 12.08 -5.15
CA ILE A 56 9.45 12.21 -3.76
C ILE A 56 10.97 12.18 -3.69
N SER A 57 11.58 11.14 -4.29
CA SER A 57 13.03 10.93 -4.17
C SER A 57 13.86 12.05 -4.81
N GLU A 58 13.37 12.64 -5.89
CA GLU A 58 14.02 13.73 -6.61
C GLU A 58 13.48 15.12 -6.21
N ASN A 59 12.43 15.19 -5.38
CA ASN A 59 11.84 16.46 -4.96
C ASN A 59 12.75 17.22 -4.00
N PRO A 60 13.20 18.43 -4.33
CA PRO A 60 14.08 19.22 -3.47
C PRO A 60 13.40 19.71 -2.18
N SER A 61 12.08 19.79 -2.15
CA SER A 61 11.31 20.19 -0.97
C SER A 61 11.12 19.05 0.05
N VAL A 62 11.48 17.81 -0.31
CA VAL A 62 11.53 16.69 0.63
C VAL A 62 12.96 16.56 1.16
N GLU A 63 13.14 16.79 2.46
CA GLU A 63 14.43 16.60 3.12
C GLU A 63 14.70 15.11 3.33
N LYS A 64 15.81 14.59 2.81
CA LYS A 64 16.20 13.18 2.95
C LYS A 64 17.23 13.03 4.05
N VAL A 65 16.87 12.29 5.11
CA VAL A 65 17.77 11.96 6.21
C VAL A 65 18.20 10.50 6.07
N LEU A 66 19.49 10.30 5.78
CA LEU A 66 20.04 8.96 5.58
C LEU A 66 20.28 8.24 6.92
N ILE A 67 19.75 7.04 7.01
CA ILE A 67 19.92 6.14 8.14
C ILE A 67 20.95 5.08 7.76
N LYS A 68 21.95 4.86 8.63
CA LYS A 68 22.97 3.84 8.41
C LYS A 68 22.67 2.56 9.21
N PRO A 69 22.32 1.44 8.54
CA PRO A 69 22.29 0.14 9.22
C PRO A 69 23.69 -0.26 9.72
N PRO A 70 23.81 -1.04 10.79
CA PRO A 70 22.76 -1.71 11.56
C PRO A 70 22.29 -0.92 12.78
N THR A 71 22.94 0.18 13.11
CA THR A 71 22.69 0.90 14.37
C THR A 71 21.37 1.64 14.38
N ASP A 72 20.78 1.87 13.20
CA ASP A 72 19.56 2.69 13.03
C ASP A 72 19.63 4.03 13.78
N ALA A 73 20.84 4.47 14.12
CA ALA A 73 21.03 5.76 14.71
C ALA A 73 20.58 6.81 13.70
N VAL A 74 19.53 7.52 14.01
CA VAL A 74 19.21 8.73 13.27
C VAL A 74 20.29 9.74 13.64
N TYR A 75 21.11 10.06 12.68
CA TYR A 75 22.02 11.16 12.82
C TYR A 75 21.19 12.43 12.78
N THR A 76 20.87 12.95 13.97
CA THR A 76 20.19 14.25 14.10
C THR A 76 21.15 15.42 14.03
N GLU A 77 22.42 15.16 13.71
CA GLU A 77 23.42 16.18 13.53
C GLU A 77 23.00 17.09 12.37
N GLY A 78 22.67 18.34 12.68
CA GLY A 78 22.10 19.29 11.72
C GLY A 78 20.57 19.22 11.53
N LEU A 79 19.86 18.25 12.10
CA LEU A 79 18.41 18.19 12.04
C LEU A 79 17.81 18.95 13.24
N SER A 80 17.12 20.05 12.97
CA SER A 80 16.40 20.82 13.99
C SER A 80 14.98 21.11 13.53
N CYS A 81 14.02 20.97 14.44
CA CYS A 81 12.61 21.32 14.28
C CYS A 81 12.21 22.33 15.37
N SER A 82 13.09 23.29 15.65
CA SER A 82 12.93 24.21 16.77
C SER A 82 11.62 24.98 16.72
N GLY A 83 10.82 24.84 17.78
CA GLY A 83 9.52 25.48 17.91
C GLY A 83 8.41 24.90 17.02
N GLU A 84 8.67 23.83 16.25
CA GLU A 84 7.71 23.22 15.34
C GLU A 84 6.87 22.12 16.05
N ARG A 85 5.67 21.86 15.52
CA ARG A 85 4.92 20.64 15.81
C ARG A 85 5.46 19.55 14.92
N VAL A 86 6.04 18.49 15.48
CA VAL A 86 6.61 17.36 14.76
C VAL A 86 5.65 16.19 14.80
N ILE A 87 5.28 15.69 13.63
CA ILE A 87 4.44 14.50 13.46
C ILE A 87 5.28 13.44 12.77
N VAL A 88 5.48 12.30 13.46
CA VAL A 88 6.25 11.17 12.91
C VAL A 88 5.31 10.03 12.57
N ILE A 89 5.50 9.44 11.41
CA ILE A 89 4.80 8.25 10.95
C ILE A 89 5.77 7.10 10.84
N SER A 90 5.48 6.03 11.58
CA SER A 90 6.23 4.79 11.62
C SER A 90 5.33 3.62 11.23
N CYS A 91 5.86 2.57 10.58
CA CYS A 91 5.08 1.42 10.11
C CYS A 91 5.34 0.13 10.89
N GLU A 92 6.32 0.12 11.75
CA GLU A 92 6.75 -1.04 12.51
C GLU A 92 6.98 -0.66 13.98
N PRO A 93 6.74 -1.56 14.94
CA PRO A 93 7.00 -1.29 16.35
C PRO A 93 8.44 -0.85 16.63
N LEU A 94 9.42 -1.38 15.87
CA LEU A 94 10.84 -1.05 16.06
C LEU A 94 11.18 0.33 15.48
N THR A 95 10.59 0.73 14.36
CA THR A 95 10.75 2.08 13.81
C THR A 95 10.01 3.11 14.66
N PHE A 96 8.87 2.75 15.24
CA PHE A 96 8.18 3.58 16.24
C PHE A 96 9.07 3.88 17.45
N ALA A 97 9.73 2.86 18.01
CA ALA A 97 10.66 3.04 19.13
C ALA A 97 11.86 3.94 18.76
N ARG A 98 12.35 3.84 17.51
CA ARG A 98 13.37 4.76 17.01
C ARG A 98 12.88 6.20 16.99
N ALA A 99 11.68 6.45 16.47
CA ALA A 99 11.08 7.78 16.47
C ALA A 99 10.93 8.34 17.88
N GLU A 100 10.46 7.53 18.84
CA GLU A 100 10.40 7.94 20.25
C GLU A 100 11.76 8.35 20.82
N SER A 101 12.85 7.80 20.33
CA SER A 101 14.20 8.21 20.78
C SER A 101 14.62 9.62 20.32
N LEU A 102 13.88 10.22 19.38
CA LEU A 102 14.11 11.58 18.88
C LEU A 102 13.38 12.64 19.71
N ARG A 103 12.34 12.24 20.43
CA ARG A 103 11.51 13.15 21.24
C ARG A 103 12.36 13.98 22.19
N GLY A 104 12.17 15.32 22.17
CA GLY A 104 12.94 16.28 22.96
C GLY A 104 14.37 16.53 22.45
N ARG A 105 14.74 15.94 21.28
CA ARG A 105 16.08 16.10 20.72
C ARG A 105 16.14 16.98 19.48
N LEU A 106 14.98 17.33 18.91
CA LEU A 106 14.88 18.14 17.71
C LEU A 106 14.57 19.61 18.05
N GLY A 107 14.40 19.95 19.34
CA GLY A 107 14.01 21.29 19.79
C GLY A 107 12.53 21.62 19.51
N GLU A 108 11.74 20.63 19.23
CA GLU A 108 10.34 20.70 18.84
C GLU A 108 9.44 21.27 19.98
N ALA A 109 8.38 22.00 19.60
CA ALA A 109 7.37 22.48 20.55
C ALA A 109 6.41 21.36 20.98
N SER A 110 6.13 20.42 20.07
CA SER A 110 5.36 19.20 20.35
C SER A 110 5.81 18.07 19.45
N PHE A 111 5.65 16.83 19.92
CA PHE A 111 6.08 15.63 19.21
C PHE A 111 4.98 14.56 19.28
N GLU A 112 4.49 14.18 18.13
CA GLU A 112 3.49 13.14 17.97
C GLU A 112 4.06 12.01 17.13
N ASN A 113 3.91 10.75 17.55
CA ASN A 113 4.42 9.60 16.86
C ASN A 113 3.29 8.60 16.65
N TYR A 114 3.02 8.25 15.42
CA TYR A 114 1.96 7.32 15.04
C TYR A 114 2.54 6.04 14.45
N LEU A 115 2.01 4.91 14.91
CA LEU A 115 2.22 3.61 14.30
C LEU A 115 1.09 3.37 13.30
N ILE A 116 1.42 3.40 12.00
CA ILE A 116 0.49 3.07 10.95
C ILE A 116 0.71 1.61 10.54
N LEU A 117 -0.34 0.82 10.60
CA LEU A 117 -0.33 -0.60 10.24
C LEU A 117 -0.69 -0.74 8.75
N PRO A 118 0.30 -0.96 7.87
CA PRO A 118 0.06 -0.98 6.43
C PRO A 118 -0.27 -2.37 5.90
N ASN A 119 0.07 -3.42 6.65
CA ASN A 119 -0.12 -4.81 6.30
C ASN A 119 -0.28 -5.63 7.59
N PHE A 120 -0.95 -6.78 7.48
CA PHE A 120 -1.12 -7.74 8.57
C PHE A 120 -0.28 -9.01 8.37
N ARG A 121 0.55 -9.05 7.33
CA ARG A 121 1.45 -10.18 7.03
C ARG A 121 2.87 -9.68 6.89
N GLY A 122 3.80 -10.51 7.29
CA GLY A 122 5.21 -10.24 7.18
C GLY A 122 5.91 -10.10 8.53
N LYS A 123 7.05 -10.77 8.65
CA LYS A 123 7.89 -10.80 9.87
C LYS A 123 8.34 -9.40 10.32
N ILE A 124 8.41 -8.45 9.39
CA ILE A 124 8.84 -7.07 9.69
C ILE A 124 7.86 -6.34 10.62
N TYR A 125 6.56 -6.66 10.53
CA TYR A 125 5.52 -6.10 11.41
C TYR A 125 5.37 -6.86 12.71
N TYR A 126 5.92 -8.09 12.76
CA TYR A 126 5.92 -9.01 13.90
C TYR A 126 7.35 -9.47 14.18
N PRO A 127 8.21 -8.57 14.67
CA PRO A 127 9.64 -8.82 14.72
C PRO A 127 10.06 -9.94 15.67
N GLU A 128 9.20 -10.40 16.58
CA GLU A 128 9.47 -11.57 17.41
C GLU A 128 9.56 -12.87 16.58
N GLN A 129 8.99 -12.89 15.37
CA GLN A 129 9.04 -14.05 14.47
C GLN A 129 10.45 -14.36 13.94
N PHE A 130 11.38 -13.39 14.02
CA PHE A 130 12.80 -13.63 13.72
C PHE A 130 13.50 -14.48 14.78
N PHE A 131 12.92 -14.64 15.96
CA PHE A 131 13.51 -15.39 17.07
C PHE A 131 12.87 -16.77 17.22
N LYS A 132 13.58 -17.71 17.89
CA LYS A 132 13.10 -19.06 18.21
C LYS A 132 13.10 -19.30 19.72
N GLY A 133 12.30 -20.26 20.18
CA GLY A 133 12.29 -20.71 21.57
C GLY A 133 12.06 -19.60 22.61
N PRO A 134 12.80 -19.60 23.73
CA PRO A 134 12.64 -18.63 24.82
C PRO A 134 12.88 -17.18 24.37
N ALA A 135 13.79 -16.96 23.40
CA ALA A 135 14.08 -15.64 22.87
C ALA A 135 12.86 -15.04 22.14
N ARG A 136 12.10 -15.87 21.40
CA ARG A 136 10.84 -15.43 20.78
C ARG A 136 9.82 -15.00 21.82
N LYS A 137 9.63 -15.79 22.88
CA LYS A 137 8.70 -15.45 23.97
C LYS A 137 9.08 -14.13 24.64
N LEU A 138 10.37 -13.91 24.90
CA LEU A 138 10.86 -12.67 25.49
C LEU A 138 10.64 -11.47 24.55
N ALA A 139 10.94 -11.63 23.26
CA ALA A 139 10.70 -10.59 22.25
C ALA A 139 9.20 -10.25 22.16
N TYR A 140 8.34 -11.27 22.07
CA TYR A 140 6.89 -11.11 22.05
C TYR A 140 6.37 -10.35 23.28
N ASN A 141 6.74 -10.74 24.49
CA ASN A 141 6.29 -10.06 25.71
C ASN A 141 6.69 -8.57 25.73
N ARG A 142 7.83 -8.22 25.18
CA ARG A 142 8.29 -6.82 25.06
C ARG A 142 7.43 -6.05 24.06
N LEU A 143 7.08 -6.66 22.94
CA LEU A 143 6.21 -6.05 21.92
C LEU A 143 4.78 -5.90 22.41
N VAL A 144 4.24 -6.90 23.13
CA VAL A 144 2.93 -6.78 23.80
C VAL A 144 2.91 -5.58 24.74
N SER A 145 3.92 -5.45 25.61
CA SER A 145 4.01 -4.31 26.52
C SER A 145 4.08 -2.96 25.77
N ALA A 146 4.81 -2.90 24.66
CA ALA A 146 4.88 -1.70 23.84
C ALA A 146 3.55 -1.42 23.12
N ALA A 147 2.88 -2.45 22.59
CA ALA A 147 1.59 -2.33 21.91
C ALA A 147 0.50 -1.77 22.84
N HIS A 148 0.42 -2.26 24.09
CA HIS A 148 -0.50 -1.69 25.08
C HIS A 148 -0.27 -0.18 25.28
N LYS A 149 0.97 0.25 25.45
CA LYS A 149 1.31 1.67 25.61
C LYS A 149 0.96 2.50 24.37
N MET A 150 1.18 1.97 23.18
CA MET A 150 0.83 2.64 21.91
C MET A 150 -0.68 2.78 21.76
N VAL A 151 -1.46 1.78 22.17
CA VAL A 151 -2.93 1.83 22.15
C VAL A 151 -3.47 2.81 23.22
N GLU A 152 -2.96 2.76 24.45
CA GLU A 152 -3.31 3.67 25.53
C GLU A 152 -3.01 5.14 25.17
N ALA A 153 -1.92 5.38 24.46
CA ALA A 153 -1.53 6.72 23.99
C ALA A 153 -2.23 7.15 22.69
N ASP A 154 -3.18 6.37 22.21
CA ASP A 154 -3.90 6.61 20.95
C ASP A 154 -3.01 6.81 19.71
N CYS A 155 -1.92 6.07 19.62
CA CYS A 155 -0.93 6.20 18.53
C CYS A 155 -1.16 5.26 17.35
N VAL A 156 -2.02 4.23 17.49
CA VAL A 156 -2.17 3.19 16.47
C VAL A 156 -3.22 3.59 15.44
N ARG A 157 -2.86 3.47 14.16
CA ARG A 157 -3.72 3.75 13.01
C ARG A 157 -3.62 2.60 12.00
N GLY A 158 -4.61 2.45 11.13
CA GLY A 158 -4.60 1.45 10.06
C GLY A 158 -5.11 2.02 8.74
N PHE A 159 -4.69 1.44 7.62
CA PHE A 159 -5.30 1.76 6.33
C PHE A 159 -6.65 1.03 6.13
N ALA A 160 -6.85 -0.08 6.85
CA ALA A 160 -8.09 -0.84 6.84
C ALA A 160 -8.34 -1.43 8.23
N ILE A 161 -9.61 -1.75 8.53
CA ILE A 161 -10.02 -2.29 9.83
C ILE A 161 -9.33 -3.63 10.13
N GLN A 162 -9.13 -4.46 9.11
CA GLN A 162 -8.45 -5.75 9.24
C GLN A 162 -7.02 -5.62 9.78
N HIS A 163 -6.32 -4.52 9.46
CA HIS A 163 -4.99 -4.28 10.00
C HIS A 163 -5.02 -4.06 11.52
N LEU A 164 -6.03 -3.33 12.00
CA LEU A 164 -6.25 -3.10 13.43
C LEU A 164 -6.67 -4.40 14.14
N ASP A 165 -7.58 -5.17 13.53
CA ASP A 165 -8.07 -6.44 14.10
C ASP A 165 -6.94 -7.48 14.28
N VAL A 166 -6.05 -7.58 13.28
CA VAL A 166 -4.90 -8.49 13.37
C VAL A 166 -3.92 -8.03 14.44
N PHE A 167 -3.65 -6.74 14.54
CA PHE A 167 -2.78 -6.18 15.58
C PHE A 167 -3.35 -6.43 16.99
N GLU A 168 -4.66 -6.20 17.19
CA GLU A 168 -5.36 -6.51 18.44
C GLU A 168 -5.19 -7.98 18.83
N LYS A 169 -5.56 -8.86 17.89
CA LYS A 169 -5.47 -10.31 18.12
C LYS A 169 -4.04 -10.77 18.40
N HIS A 170 -3.06 -10.23 17.67
CA HIS A 170 -1.68 -10.65 17.78
C HIS A 170 -1.05 -10.22 19.11
N TYR A 171 -1.28 -8.99 19.54
CA TYR A 171 -0.69 -8.44 20.76
C TYR A 171 -1.63 -8.45 21.99
N ASN A 172 -2.82 -9.04 21.84
CA ASN A 172 -3.84 -9.09 22.89
C ASN A 172 -4.14 -7.71 23.50
N VAL A 173 -4.42 -6.75 22.63
CA VAL A 173 -4.80 -5.38 22.97
C VAL A 173 -6.20 -5.09 22.43
N THR A 174 -6.87 -4.05 22.92
CA THR A 174 -8.15 -3.57 22.38
C THR A 174 -8.01 -2.14 21.92
N ILE A 175 -8.24 -1.89 20.63
CA ILE A 175 -8.19 -0.56 20.03
C ILE A 175 -9.59 0.02 20.03
N PRO A 176 -9.87 1.06 20.85
CA PRO A 176 -11.18 1.67 20.88
C PRO A 176 -11.45 2.47 19.59
N ASP A 177 -12.72 2.62 19.21
CA ASP A 177 -13.19 3.48 18.12
C ASP A 177 -12.41 3.24 16.80
N LYS A 178 -12.22 1.99 16.39
CA LYS A 178 -11.38 1.62 15.23
C LYS A 178 -11.73 2.38 13.94
N ASP A 179 -13.02 2.64 13.70
CA ASP A 179 -13.45 3.38 12.50
C ASP A 179 -12.85 4.79 12.42
N LYS A 180 -12.65 5.44 13.57
CA LYS A 180 -12.02 6.76 13.67
C LYS A 180 -10.50 6.71 13.51
N LYS A 181 -9.90 5.53 13.43
CA LYS A 181 -8.45 5.30 13.34
C LYS A 181 -8.03 4.82 11.95
N LEU A 182 -8.96 4.80 11.02
CA LEU A 182 -8.69 4.46 9.64
C LEU A 182 -8.21 5.69 8.88
N LEU A 183 -7.10 5.54 8.19
CA LEU A 183 -6.52 6.60 7.37
C LEU A 183 -7.02 6.57 5.92
N GLY A 184 -7.80 5.54 5.56
CA GLY A 184 -8.14 5.28 4.18
C GLY A 184 -6.91 4.98 3.33
N GLY A 185 -7.08 4.97 2.02
CA GLY A 185 -5.99 4.71 1.09
C GLY A 185 -5.01 5.87 0.89
N LEU A 186 -5.21 7.01 1.56
CA LEU A 186 -4.43 8.25 1.42
C LEU A 186 -4.19 8.64 -0.06
N ARG A 187 -5.23 8.56 -0.89
CA ARG A 187 -5.14 8.91 -2.31
C ARG A 187 -6.16 9.95 -2.71
N SER A 188 -5.75 10.90 -3.52
CA SER A 188 -6.68 11.81 -4.13
C SER A 188 -7.40 11.11 -5.30
N ILE A 189 -8.72 11.24 -5.36
CA ILE A 189 -9.55 10.71 -6.44
C ILE A 189 -10.13 11.89 -7.20
N SER A 190 -10.05 11.83 -8.52
CA SER A 190 -10.73 12.80 -9.40
C SER A 190 -12.17 12.37 -9.65
N GLU A 191 -13.06 13.33 -9.82
CA GLU A 191 -14.42 13.03 -10.29
C GLU A 191 -14.35 12.39 -11.68
N PRO A 192 -15.22 11.41 -11.97
CA PRO A 192 -15.27 10.75 -13.27
C PRO A 192 -15.63 11.71 -14.40
N ASP A 193 -15.06 11.47 -15.56
CA ASP A 193 -15.53 12.09 -16.80
C ASP A 193 -16.69 11.27 -17.37
N ASP A 194 -17.90 11.75 -17.19
CA ASP A 194 -19.14 11.11 -17.64
C ASP A 194 -19.15 10.82 -19.16
N SER A 195 -18.53 11.70 -19.94
CA SER A 195 -18.46 11.54 -21.39
C SER A 195 -17.58 10.36 -21.77
N LEU A 196 -16.45 10.19 -21.07
CA LEU A 196 -15.54 9.08 -21.26
C LEU A 196 -16.15 7.75 -20.79
N VAL A 197 -16.87 7.75 -19.67
CA VAL A 197 -17.56 6.54 -19.18
C VAL A 197 -18.63 6.08 -20.17
N LYS A 198 -19.45 7.00 -20.70
CA LYS A 198 -20.45 6.71 -21.74
C LYS A 198 -19.81 6.19 -23.03
N LYS A 199 -18.71 6.82 -23.46
CA LYS A 199 -17.95 6.39 -24.64
C LYS A 199 -17.45 4.95 -24.47
N LYS A 200 -16.84 4.62 -23.33
CA LYS A 200 -16.39 3.24 -23.04
C LYS A 200 -17.54 2.24 -23.06
N ALA A 201 -18.69 2.61 -22.50
CA ALA A 201 -19.89 1.76 -22.54
C ALA A 201 -20.32 1.41 -23.96
N GLN A 202 -20.23 2.34 -24.90
CA GLN A 202 -20.57 2.12 -26.30
C GLN A 202 -19.51 1.33 -27.07
N GLU A 203 -18.22 1.66 -26.87
CA GLU A 203 -17.10 1.06 -27.61
C GLU A 203 -16.84 -0.40 -27.22
N ARG A 204 -17.22 -0.85 -26.01
CA ARG A 204 -16.86 -2.17 -25.47
C ARG A 204 -17.33 -3.37 -26.31
N LYS A 205 -18.30 -3.17 -27.20
CA LYS A 205 -18.82 -4.23 -28.09
C LYS A 205 -17.92 -4.48 -29.30
N ASP A 206 -17.11 -3.47 -29.66
CA ASP A 206 -16.21 -3.51 -30.82
C ASP A 206 -14.73 -3.53 -30.37
N ARG A 207 -14.46 -3.05 -29.19
CA ARG A 207 -13.13 -3.05 -28.55
C ARG A 207 -13.30 -3.19 -27.05
N PHE A 208 -12.65 -4.21 -26.49
CA PHE A 208 -12.70 -4.43 -25.05
C PHE A 208 -11.32 -4.68 -24.49
N GLU A 209 -10.81 -3.75 -23.68
CA GLU A 209 -9.51 -3.83 -23.06
C GLU A 209 -9.64 -4.24 -21.59
N ILE A 210 -9.04 -5.37 -21.25
CA ILE A 210 -8.85 -5.83 -19.86
C ILE A 210 -7.52 -5.29 -19.37
N ILE A 211 -7.51 -4.66 -18.19
CA ILE A 211 -6.28 -4.17 -17.58
C ILE A 211 -6.06 -4.87 -16.24
N ALA A 212 -4.84 -5.35 -16.03
CA ALA A 212 -4.38 -5.83 -14.76
C ALA A 212 -3.05 -5.17 -14.39
N CYS A 213 -3.00 -4.56 -13.20
CA CYS A 213 -1.81 -3.89 -12.67
C CYS A 213 -1.34 -4.54 -11.40
N SER A 214 -0.08 -5.02 -11.36
CA SER A 214 0.50 -5.63 -10.17
C SER A 214 2.02 -5.74 -10.28
N ARG A 215 2.71 -5.87 -9.13
CA ARG A 215 4.05 -6.46 -9.15
C ARG A 215 3.92 -7.93 -9.53
N PHE A 216 4.82 -8.42 -10.37
CA PHE A 216 4.89 -9.83 -10.72
C PHE A 216 5.67 -10.58 -9.64
N ASP A 217 4.99 -10.77 -8.50
CA ASP A 217 5.51 -11.40 -7.29
C ASP A 217 4.72 -12.70 -7.03
N PHE A 218 5.27 -13.79 -7.49
CA PHE A 218 4.64 -15.11 -7.43
C PHE A 218 5.16 -15.91 -6.23
N PRO A 219 4.31 -16.71 -5.55
CA PRO A 219 2.91 -17.05 -5.91
C PRO A 219 1.87 -16.01 -5.48
N HIS A 220 2.23 -14.91 -4.80
CA HIS A 220 1.27 -13.96 -4.23
C HIS A 220 0.32 -13.36 -5.29
N LYS A 221 0.82 -13.05 -6.46
CA LYS A 221 0.08 -12.49 -7.60
C LYS A 221 -0.11 -13.48 -8.75
N GLY A 222 -0.15 -14.78 -8.45
CA GLY A 222 -0.23 -15.85 -9.43
C GLY A 222 -1.40 -15.73 -10.41
N TYR A 223 -2.51 -15.10 -9.99
CA TYR A 223 -3.67 -14.85 -10.85
C TYR A 223 -3.33 -14.18 -12.19
N MET A 224 -2.21 -13.46 -12.29
CA MET A 224 -1.76 -12.85 -13.54
C MET A 224 -1.48 -13.90 -14.64
N LEU A 225 -0.88 -15.05 -14.27
CA LEU A 225 -0.64 -16.16 -15.19
C LEU A 225 -1.95 -16.80 -15.62
N GLY A 226 -2.87 -17.03 -14.69
CA GLY A 226 -4.20 -17.53 -14.98
C GLY A 226 -5.00 -16.58 -15.88
N LEU A 227 -4.89 -15.28 -15.68
CA LEU A 227 -5.57 -14.29 -16.51
C LEU A 227 -5.10 -14.34 -17.97
N ILE A 228 -3.80 -14.54 -18.22
CA ILE A 228 -3.26 -14.71 -19.58
C ILE A 228 -3.89 -15.94 -20.24
N ARG A 229 -4.01 -17.05 -19.51
CA ARG A 229 -4.65 -18.29 -20.02
C ARG A 229 -6.14 -18.08 -20.31
N GLU A 230 -6.88 -17.44 -19.39
CA GLU A 230 -8.30 -17.13 -19.58
C GLU A 230 -8.53 -16.16 -20.74
N PHE A 231 -7.66 -15.16 -20.91
CA PHE A 231 -7.70 -14.27 -22.07
C PHE A 231 -7.63 -15.04 -23.39
N CYS A 232 -6.72 -16.01 -23.49
CA CYS A 232 -6.59 -16.86 -24.69
C CYS A 232 -7.88 -17.65 -24.99
N VAL A 233 -8.55 -18.15 -23.96
CA VAL A 233 -9.82 -18.86 -24.12
C VAL A 233 -10.93 -17.91 -24.59
N LEU A 234 -11.05 -16.75 -23.95
CA LEU A 234 -12.05 -15.72 -24.29
C LEU A 234 -11.85 -15.12 -25.68
N LYS A 235 -10.60 -14.99 -26.13
CA LYS A 235 -10.25 -14.43 -27.44
C LYS A 235 -10.90 -15.17 -28.60
N LYS A 236 -11.16 -16.47 -28.44
CA LYS A 236 -11.83 -17.31 -29.46
C LYS A 236 -13.28 -16.88 -29.70
N ASP A 237 -13.95 -16.50 -28.61
CA ASP A 237 -15.38 -16.10 -28.66
C ASP A 237 -15.53 -14.57 -28.87
N TYR A 238 -14.52 -13.80 -28.46
CA TYR A 238 -14.50 -12.33 -28.48
C TYR A 238 -13.20 -11.81 -29.12
N PRO A 239 -13.08 -11.83 -30.47
CA PRO A 239 -11.84 -11.46 -31.19
C PRO A 239 -11.37 -10.00 -30.94
N PHE A 240 -12.25 -9.13 -30.49
CA PHE A 240 -11.98 -7.72 -30.19
C PHE A 240 -11.37 -7.48 -28.80
N LEU A 241 -11.13 -8.53 -28.01
CA LEU A 241 -10.49 -8.41 -26.70
C LEU A 241 -9.00 -8.07 -26.84
N THR A 242 -8.53 -7.19 -25.93
CA THR A 242 -7.11 -6.94 -25.70
C THR A 242 -6.81 -7.04 -24.21
N LEU A 243 -5.57 -7.38 -23.84
CA LEU A 243 -5.12 -7.51 -22.47
C LEU A 243 -3.89 -6.61 -22.24
N THR A 244 -3.97 -5.71 -21.29
CA THR A 244 -2.84 -4.90 -20.86
C THR A 244 -2.40 -5.31 -19.46
N LEU A 245 -1.14 -5.76 -19.34
CA LEU A 245 -0.48 -6.12 -18.09
C LEU A 245 0.52 -5.03 -17.71
N ILE A 246 0.25 -4.36 -16.59
CA ILE A 246 1.08 -3.28 -16.07
C ILE A 246 1.84 -3.78 -14.86
N GLY A 247 3.16 -3.72 -14.90
CA GLY A 247 4.01 -4.10 -13.78
C GLY A 247 5.29 -4.80 -14.19
N ASP A 248 6.08 -5.10 -13.15
CA ASP A 248 7.38 -5.76 -13.24
C ASP A 248 7.63 -6.55 -11.95
N GLY A 249 8.69 -7.34 -11.90
CA GLY A 249 9.10 -8.08 -10.71
C GLY A 249 9.82 -9.37 -11.02
N ALA A 250 10.12 -10.14 -9.98
CA ALA A 250 10.84 -11.41 -10.10
C ALA A 250 10.14 -12.43 -11.00
N GLY A 251 8.84 -12.33 -11.18
CA GLY A 251 8.03 -13.20 -12.05
C GLY A 251 7.91 -12.76 -13.50
N MET A 252 8.62 -11.71 -13.95
CA MET A 252 8.52 -11.17 -15.32
C MET A 252 8.77 -12.24 -16.38
N ASP A 253 9.78 -13.09 -16.17
CA ASP A 253 10.11 -14.15 -17.14
C ASP A 253 9.00 -15.20 -17.24
N GLN A 254 8.30 -15.49 -16.14
CA GLN A 254 7.15 -16.41 -16.14
C GLN A 254 5.97 -15.80 -16.91
N VAL A 255 5.73 -14.50 -16.75
CA VAL A 255 4.71 -13.78 -17.53
C VAL A 255 5.02 -13.82 -19.03
N LYS A 256 6.25 -13.53 -19.43
CA LYS A 256 6.69 -13.64 -20.84
C LYS A 256 6.53 -15.04 -21.39
N GLN A 257 6.96 -16.06 -20.65
CA GLN A 257 6.80 -17.46 -21.05
C GLN A 257 5.34 -17.86 -21.23
N GLU A 258 4.43 -17.34 -20.39
CA GLU A 258 3.00 -17.62 -20.52
C GLU A 258 2.42 -16.94 -21.77
N ILE A 259 2.85 -15.70 -22.08
CA ILE A 259 2.47 -15.01 -23.32
C ILE A 259 3.02 -15.73 -24.56
N ASP A 260 4.26 -16.18 -24.53
CA ASP A 260 4.93 -16.90 -25.65
C ASP A 260 4.26 -18.26 -25.98
N ARG A 261 3.49 -18.83 -25.03
CA ARG A 261 2.71 -20.05 -25.24
C ARG A 261 1.38 -19.82 -25.96
N LEU A 262 0.94 -18.56 -26.05
CA LEU A 262 -0.30 -18.22 -26.71
C LEU A 262 -0.20 -18.38 -28.23
N PRO A 263 -1.31 -18.66 -28.93
CA PRO A 263 -1.39 -18.49 -30.39
C PRO A 263 -0.99 -17.07 -30.79
N ALA A 264 -0.36 -16.91 -31.95
CA ALA A 264 0.23 -15.64 -32.38
C ALA A 264 -0.77 -14.49 -32.44
N ASP A 265 -2.01 -14.77 -32.83
CA ASP A 265 -3.11 -13.82 -32.87
C ASP A 265 -3.51 -13.35 -31.45
N ALA A 266 -3.54 -14.24 -30.47
CA ALA A 266 -3.80 -13.90 -29.09
C ALA A 266 -2.62 -13.16 -28.45
N ALA A 267 -1.38 -13.62 -28.69
CA ALA A 267 -0.18 -12.99 -28.15
C ALA A 267 -0.01 -11.54 -28.63
N SER A 268 -0.35 -11.23 -29.91
CA SER A 268 -0.27 -9.88 -30.48
C SER A 268 -1.20 -8.86 -29.80
N ASP A 269 -2.25 -9.32 -29.13
CA ASP A 269 -3.22 -8.50 -28.42
C ASP A 269 -2.96 -8.40 -26.90
N VAL A 270 -1.81 -8.93 -26.44
CA VAL A 270 -1.32 -8.74 -25.07
C VAL A 270 -0.25 -7.64 -25.06
N THR A 271 -0.49 -6.59 -24.28
CA THR A 271 0.48 -5.53 -24.05
C THR A 271 1.12 -5.71 -22.68
N LEU A 272 2.45 -5.86 -22.63
CA LEU A 272 3.24 -5.88 -21.40
C LEU A 272 4.03 -4.58 -21.29
N THR A 273 3.69 -3.71 -20.31
CA THR A 273 4.23 -2.36 -20.25
C THR A 273 5.48 -2.21 -19.39
N GLY A 274 5.74 -3.17 -18.50
CA GLY A 274 6.67 -2.95 -17.38
C GLY A 274 6.07 -2.01 -16.33
N THR A 275 6.94 -1.46 -15.47
CA THR A 275 6.55 -0.47 -14.46
C THR A 275 6.28 0.88 -15.11
N LEU A 276 5.13 1.48 -14.82
CA LEU A 276 4.75 2.82 -15.28
C LEU A 276 4.64 3.78 -14.08
N PRO A 277 4.84 5.09 -14.29
CA PRO A 277 4.45 6.13 -13.34
C PRO A 277 2.94 6.06 -13.05
N LEU A 278 2.54 6.45 -11.84
CA LEU A 278 1.15 6.32 -11.39
C LEU A 278 0.14 7.05 -12.30
N ASP A 279 0.54 8.22 -12.83
CA ASP A 279 -0.32 8.99 -13.74
C ASP A 279 -0.56 8.24 -15.06
N GLU A 280 0.46 7.57 -15.59
CA GLU A 280 0.33 6.74 -16.79
C GLU A 280 -0.51 5.49 -16.52
N VAL A 281 -0.35 4.86 -15.33
CA VAL A 281 -1.21 3.75 -14.89
C VAL A 281 -2.68 4.19 -14.86
N ARG A 282 -2.97 5.34 -14.24
CA ARG A 282 -4.33 5.89 -14.20
C ARG A 282 -4.88 6.22 -15.58
N GLU A 283 -4.04 6.76 -16.46
CA GLU A 283 -4.44 7.04 -17.85
C GLU A 283 -4.77 5.74 -18.62
N ARG A 284 -4.02 4.66 -18.39
CA ARG A 284 -4.37 3.35 -18.95
C ARG A 284 -5.72 2.87 -18.41
N PHE A 285 -5.96 2.94 -17.11
CA PHE A 285 -7.25 2.56 -16.54
C PHE A 285 -8.39 3.38 -17.10
N ARG A 286 -8.23 4.71 -17.31
CA ARG A 286 -9.26 5.55 -17.90
C ARG A 286 -9.67 5.09 -19.30
N ARG A 287 -8.74 4.50 -20.06
CA ARG A 287 -9.00 4.01 -21.43
C ARG A 287 -9.50 2.57 -21.47
N GLY A 288 -9.25 1.80 -20.41
CA GLY A 288 -9.67 0.42 -20.32
C GLY A 288 -11.16 0.23 -20.05
N HIS A 289 -11.61 -1.01 -20.21
CA HIS A 289 -13.03 -1.38 -20.06
C HIS A 289 -13.29 -2.23 -18.83
N LEU A 290 -12.30 -2.97 -18.36
CA LEU A 290 -12.39 -3.82 -17.18
C LEU A 290 -11.05 -3.85 -16.45
N ASN A 291 -11.10 -3.64 -15.15
CA ASN A 291 -9.95 -3.84 -14.26
C ASN A 291 -10.07 -5.17 -13.53
N ILE A 292 -9.02 -5.96 -13.54
CA ILE A 292 -8.91 -7.22 -12.80
C ILE A 292 -7.72 -7.13 -11.86
N GLY A 293 -7.94 -7.24 -10.55
CA GLY A 293 -6.84 -7.08 -9.63
C GLY A 293 -7.17 -7.25 -8.17
N LEU A 294 -6.23 -6.85 -7.35
CA LEU A 294 -6.34 -6.84 -5.88
C LEU A 294 -5.73 -5.59 -5.25
N SER A 295 -6.10 -5.34 -3.99
CA SER A 295 -5.52 -4.29 -3.13
C SER A 295 -5.55 -2.89 -3.78
N GLY A 296 -4.44 -2.14 -3.69
CA GLY A 296 -4.35 -0.78 -4.17
C GLY A 296 -4.58 -0.62 -5.67
N ALA A 297 -4.02 -1.50 -6.50
CA ALA A 297 -4.18 -1.42 -7.95
C ALA A 297 -5.63 -1.67 -8.41
N LEU A 298 -6.37 -2.55 -7.69
CA LEU A 298 -7.81 -2.73 -7.92
C LEU A 298 -8.58 -1.42 -7.66
N LEU A 299 -8.27 -0.76 -6.56
CA LEU A 299 -8.89 0.49 -6.16
C LEU A 299 -8.49 1.65 -7.10
N ASP A 300 -7.24 1.66 -7.58
CA ASP A 300 -6.79 2.65 -8.59
C ASP A 300 -7.59 2.53 -9.89
N GLY A 301 -7.80 1.31 -10.37
CA GLY A 301 -8.64 1.08 -11.55
C GLY A 301 -10.10 1.50 -11.31
N ALA A 302 -10.71 1.09 -10.20
CA ALA A 302 -12.06 1.50 -9.84
C ALA A 302 -12.20 3.02 -9.70
N SER A 303 -11.18 3.71 -9.17
CA SER A 303 -11.16 5.17 -9.06
C SER A 303 -11.14 5.89 -10.42
N CYS A 304 -10.82 5.17 -11.50
CA CYS A 304 -10.92 5.65 -12.88
C CYS A 304 -12.28 5.36 -13.53
N CYS A 305 -13.27 4.98 -12.72
CA CYS A 305 -14.64 4.68 -13.14
C CYS A 305 -14.72 3.64 -14.26
N ILE A 306 -14.16 2.44 -13.95
CA ILE A 306 -14.32 1.22 -14.76
C ILE A 306 -14.75 0.06 -13.87
N PRO A 307 -15.58 -0.88 -14.36
CA PRO A 307 -15.90 -2.09 -13.64
C PRO A 307 -14.63 -2.80 -13.16
N SER A 308 -14.60 -3.24 -11.91
CA SER A 308 -13.40 -3.78 -11.28
C SER A 308 -13.70 -5.10 -10.58
N VAL A 309 -13.04 -6.17 -11.01
CA VAL A 309 -13.20 -7.51 -10.48
C VAL A 309 -12.11 -7.82 -9.46
N VAL A 310 -12.54 -8.21 -8.26
CA VAL A 310 -11.66 -8.65 -7.17
C VAL A 310 -11.23 -10.07 -7.42
N VAL A 311 -9.91 -10.34 -7.46
CA VAL A 311 -9.37 -11.69 -7.64
C VAL A 311 -8.71 -12.23 -6.37
N ARG A 312 -8.54 -13.54 -6.32
CA ARG A 312 -7.88 -14.25 -5.24
C ARG A 312 -6.36 -14.08 -5.30
N HIS A 313 -5.74 -13.83 -4.17
CA HIS A 313 -4.29 -13.85 -4.02
C HIS A 313 -3.78 -15.27 -3.71
N TYR A 314 -2.49 -15.51 -3.93
CA TYR A 314 -1.86 -16.83 -3.76
C TYR A 314 -2.57 -17.95 -4.54
N CYS A 315 -3.09 -17.64 -5.72
CA CYS A 315 -3.74 -18.57 -6.62
C CYS A 315 -3.19 -18.34 -8.02
N GLU A 316 -2.76 -19.39 -8.66
CA GLU A 316 -2.21 -19.31 -10.04
C GLU A 316 -3.34 -19.30 -11.08
N GLU A 317 -4.47 -19.89 -10.76
CA GLU A 317 -5.70 -19.72 -11.51
C GLU A 317 -6.27 -18.33 -11.28
N CYS A 318 -6.89 -17.73 -12.30
CA CYS A 318 -7.57 -16.47 -12.14
C CYS A 318 -8.97 -16.66 -11.54
N GLU A 319 -9.02 -16.85 -10.24
CA GLU A 319 -10.29 -16.93 -9.50
C GLU A 319 -10.73 -15.54 -9.04
N GLY A 320 -11.99 -15.19 -9.31
CA GLY A 320 -12.61 -13.92 -8.89
C GLY A 320 -13.67 -14.11 -7.82
N TYR A 321 -13.96 -13.04 -7.09
CA TYR A 321 -15.03 -12.98 -6.09
C TYR A 321 -16.24 -12.19 -6.58
N GLY A 322 -16.11 -11.42 -7.64
CA GLY A 322 -17.09 -10.51 -8.19
C GLY A 322 -16.61 -9.06 -8.25
N PHE A 323 -17.53 -8.16 -8.53
CA PHE A 323 -17.22 -6.73 -8.61
C PHE A 323 -16.88 -6.15 -7.24
N LEU A 324 -15.99 -5.16 -7.23
CA LEU A 324 -15.50 -4.50 -6.02
C LEU A 324 -16.64 -4.03 -5.11
N SER A 325 -17.69 -3.45 -5.66
CA SER A 325 -18.87 -2.98 -4.93
C SER A 325 -19.70 -4.08 -4.24
N ASN A 326 -19.51 -5.34 -4.66
CA ASN A 326 -20.25 -6.48 -4.14
C ASN A 326 -19.39 -7.38 -3.23
N VAL A 327 -18.11 -7.07 -3.05
CA VAL A 327 -17.17 -7.87 -2.26
C VAL A 327 -16.75 -7.12 -1.01
N PRO A 328 -17.37 -7.38 0.16
CA PRO A 328 -17.04 -6.67 1.40
C PRO A 328 -15.63 -6.99 1.91
N ASP A 329 -15.14 -8.20 1.64
CA ASP A 329 -13.78 -8.65 2.03
C ASP A 329 -12.91 -8.89 0.80
N ARG A 330 -12.07 -7.90 0.49
CA ARG A 330 -11.20 -7.86 -0.70
C ARG A 330 -9.92 -8.66 -0.56
N LEU A 331 -9.68 -9.23 0.60
CA LEU A 331 -8.49 -10.03 0.92
C LEU A 331 -8.87 -11.42 1.41
N SER A 332 -10.04 -11.92 1.01
CA SER A 332 -10.53 -13.24 1.37
C SER A 332 -9.58 -14.35 0.88
N GLU A 333 -9.38 -15.35 1.73
CA GLU A 333 -8.62 -16.58 1.39
C GLU A 333 -9.54 -17.73 0.97
N ARG A 334 -10.86 -17.52 0.99
CA ARG A 334 -11.83 -18.52 0.53
C ARG A 334 -11.64 -18.79 -0.97
N PRO A 335 -12.05 -19.97 -1.47
CA PRO A 335 -12.07 -20.24 -2.91
C PRO A 335 -12.89 -19.20 -3.67
N GLY A 336 -12.36 -18.73 -4.77
CA GLY A 336 -13.06 -17.87 -5.73
C GLY A 336 -13.84 -18.70 -6.75
N ARG A 337 -14.30 -18.03 -7.80
CA ARG A 337 -14.91 -18.64 -8.99
C ARG A 337 -14.06 -18.26 -10.19
N ASP A 338 -14.15 -19.05 -11.24
CA ASP A 338 -13.55 -18.70 -12.52
C ASP A 338 -13.91 -17.27 -12.93
N VAL A 339 -12.90 -16.50 -13.35
CA VAL A 339 -13.05 -15.08 -13.75
C VAL A 339 -13.71 -14.94 -15.11
N LYS A 340 -13.65 -15.96 -15.98
CA LYS A 340 -14.20 -15.93 -17.34
C LYS A 340 -15.66 -15.50 -17.38
N PRO A 341 -16.60 -16.13 -16.61
CA PRO A 341 -18.00 -15.68 -16.60
C PRO A 341 -18.18 -14.23 -16.13
N MET A 342 -17.29 -13.72 -15.28
CA MET A 342 -17.35 -12.33 -14.82
C MET A 342 -16.97 -11.37 -15.96
N ILE A 343 -15.91 -11.69 -16.71
CA ILE A 343 -15.49 -10.92 -17.89
C ILE A 343 -16.61 -10.91 -18.94
N GLU A 344 -17.15 -12.09 -19.26
CA GLU A 344 -18.27 -12.21 -20.18
C GLU A 344 -19.50 -11.40 -19.76
N SER A 345 -19.80 -11.37 -18.44
CA SER A 345 -20.91 -10.58 -17.94
C SER A 345 -20.74 -9.09 -18.25
N VAL A 346 -19.52 -8.55 -18.12
CA VAL A 346 -19.23 -7.14 -18.44
C VAL A 346 -19.35 -6.86 -19.94
N ILE A 347 -18.89 -7.78 -20.79
CA ILE A 347 -19.02 -7.64 -22.24
C ILE A 347 -20.50 -7.58 -22.65
N ARG A 348 -21.35 -8.38 -22.00
CA ARG A 348 -22.78 -8.52 -22.34
C ARG A 348 -23.70 -7.50 -21.66
N MET A 349 -23.22 -6.68 -20.73
CA MET A 349 -24.01 -5.64 -20.08
C MET A 349 -24.64 -4.69 -21.12
N SER A 350 -25.81 -4.13 -20.83
CA SER A 350 -26.28 -2.93 -21.53
C SER A 350 -25.36 -1.74 -21.21
N ASP A 351 -25.46 -0.66 -21.97
CA ASP A 351 -24.63 0.52 -21.72
C ASP A 351 -24.94 1.12 -20.34
N GLU A 352 -26.22 1.11 -19.95
CA GLU A 352 -26.69 1.58 -18.66
C GLU A 352 -26.16 0.70 -17.51
N GLU A 353 -26.18 -0.63 -17.67
CA GLU A 353 -25.66 -1.56 -16.68
C GLU A 353 -24.16 -1.40 -16.49
N TYR A 354 -23.40 -1.23 -17.58
CA TYR A 354 -21.96 -0.99 -17.54
C TYR A 354 -21.64 0.31 -16.80
N ILE A 355 -22.31 1.41 -17.17
CA ILE A 355 -22.14 2.71 -16.52
C ILE A 355 -22.47 2.59 -15.03
N ALA A 356 -23.62 1.99 -14.71
CA ALA A 356 -24.02 1.82 -13.31
C ALA A 356 -23.01 0.99 -12.50
N GLN A 357 -22.43 -0.07 -13.10
CA GLN A 357 -21.42 -0.89 -12.42
C GLN A 357 -20.12 -0.11 -12.22
N ALA A 358 -19.65 0.64 -13.22
CA ALA A 358 -18.46 1.47 -13.13
C ALA A 358 -18.58 2.51 -12.00
N TYR A 359 -19.74 3.17 -11.89
CA TYR A 359 -19.99 4.12 -10.80
C TYR A 359 -20.09 3.46 -9.44
N ARG A 360 -20.73 2.29 -9.30
CA ARG A 360 -20.76 1.56 -8.02
C ARG A 360 -19.34 1.23 -7.53
N ASP A 361 -18.48 0.76 -8.42
CA ASP A 361 -17.10 0.41 -8.07
C ASP A 361 -16.27 1.68 -7.79
N TYR A 362 -16.50 2.78 -8.51
CA TYR A 362 -15.91 4.09 -8.23
C TYR A 362 -16.28 4.60 -6.83
N GLU A 363 -17.57 4.61 -6.48
CA GLU A 363 -18.01 5.06 -5.16
C GLU A 363 -17.44 4.17 -4.04
N CYS A 364 -17.33 2.86 -4.27
CA CYS A 364 -16.68 1.96 -3.35
C CYS A 364 -15.19 2.30 -3.17
N ALA A 365 -14.46 2.58 -4.26
CA ALA A 365 -13.07 3.00 -4.20
C ALA A 365 -12.92 4.37 -3.51
N LYS A 366 -13.82 5.32 -3.80
CA LYS A 366 -13.87 6.64 -3.19
C LYS A 366 -14.02 6.55 -1.67
N GLN A 367 -14.92 5.70 -1.17
CA GLN A 367 -15.10 5.48 0.26
C GLN A 367 -13.87 4.89 0.94
N VAL A 368 -13.14 4.00 0.26
CA VAL A 368 -11.91 3.39 0.80
C VAL A 368 -10.73 4.33 0.75
N PHE A 369 -10.64 5.10 -0.33
CA PHE A 369 -9.61 6.13 -0.51
C PHE A 369 -10.00 7.45 0.15
N ASP A 370 -11.15 7.51 0.86
CA ASP A 370 -11.56 8.73 1.54
C ASP A 370 -10.35 9.31 2.27
N TYR A 371 -9.80 10.34 1.62
CA TYR A 371 -8.53 10.93 1.97
C TYR A 371 -8.72 11.79 3.19
N ARG A 372 -8.37 11.25 4.34
CA ARG A 372 -8.51 11.93 5.64
C ARG A 372 -7.15 12.17 6.31
N PRO A 373 -6.20 12.82 5.63
CA PRO A 373 -4.92 13.16 6.25
C PRO A 373 -5.13 14.06 7.47
N GLU A 374 -6.24 14.80 7.51
CA GLU A 374 -6.64 15.62 8.64
C GLU A 374 -6.72 14.80 9.94
N TYR A 375 -7.09 13.53 9.92
CA TYR A 375 -7.09 12.71 11.14
C TYR A 375 -5.71 12.58 11.79
N ILE A 376 -4.63 12.63 10.98
CA ILE A 376 -3.27 12.67 11.52
C ILE A 376 -2.93 14.08 12.01
N PHE A 377 -3.40 15.12 11.32
CA PHE A 377 -2.99 16.49 11.56
C PHE A 377 -3.92 17.29 12.51
N GLN A 378 -5.20 16.91 12.63
CA GLN A 378 -6.17 17.60 13.52
C GLN A 378 -6.09 17.16 14.98
N GLN A 379 -5.56 15.98 15.27
CA GLN A 379 -5.44 15.47 16.62
C GLN A 379 -4.23 16.11 17.31
N ASN A 380 -4.42 17.30 17.86
CA ASN A 380 -3.41 17.98 18.67
C ASN A 380 -3.37 17.34 20.09
N HIS A 381 -3.02 16.09 20.15
CA HIS A 381 -2.73 15.40 21.38
C HIS A 381 -1.25 15.63 21.69
N GLY A 382 -0.90 16.70 22.38
CA GLY A 382 0.47 16.85 22.88
C GLY A 382 0.89 15.56 23.60
N GLN A 383 1.33 14.58 22.80
CA GLN A 383 1.59 13.23 23.30
C GLN A 383 2.77 13.27 24.25
N ASN A 384 2.57 12.83 25.47
CA ASN A 384 3.65 12.45 26.36
C ASN A 384 4.46 11.31 25.74
N ALA A 385 5.69 11.10 26.21
CA ALA A 385 6.50 9.98 25.75
C ALA A 385 5.72 8.66 25.91
N VAL A 386 5.49 7.96 24.78
CA VAL A 386 4.70 6.72 24.75
C VAL A 386 5.52 5.55 25.32
N LEU A 387 6.80 5.50 24.97
CA LEU A 387 7.73 4.46 25.42
C LEU A 387 8.74 5.04 26.41
N SER A 388 9.01 4.31 27.50
CA SER A 388 10.08 4.67 28.41
C SER A 388 11.46 4.49 27.73
N LYS A 389 12.49 5.17 28.23
CA LYS A 389 13.90 4.97 27.77
C LYS A 389 14.31 3.49 27.79
N ARG A 390 13.84 2.74 28.78
CA ARG A 390 14.12 1.30 28.92
C ARG A 390 13.43 0.48 27.81
N ASP A 391 12.20 0.82 27.44
CA ASP A 391 11.48 0.13 26.36
C ASP A 391 12.14 0.42 25.00
N ILE A 392 12.46 1.70 24.74
CA ILE A 392 13.18 2.12 23.54
C ILE A 392 14.48 1.32 23.39
N GLU A 393 15.29 1.26 24.45
CA GLU A 393 16.57 0.56 24.40
C GLU A 393 16.40 -0.97 24.17
N ARG A 394 15.37 -1.59 24.77
CA ARG A 394 15.07 -3.00 24.57
C ARG A 394 14.66 -3.30 23.12
N LEU A 395 13.83 -2.45 22.51
CA LEU A 395 13.40 -2.61 21.13
C LEU A 395 14.54 -2.32 20.16
N ARG A 396 15.41 -1.35 20.45
CA ARG A 396 16.62 -1.09 19.65
C ARG A 396 17.58 -2.29 19.64
N ARG A 397 17.83 -2.92 20.80
CA ARG A 397 18.63 -4.14 20.87
C ARG A 397 18.00 -5.30 20.09
N MET A 398 16.68 -5.41 20.12
CA MET A 398 15.96 -6.38 19.29
C MET A 398 16.21 -6.13 17.81
N LYS A 399 16.09 -4.88 17.34
CA LYS A 399 16.36 -4.52 15.95
C LYS A 399 17.79 -4.80 15.53
N LEU A 400 18.75 -4.49 16.38
CA LEU A 400 20.15 -4.80 16.13
C LEU A 400 20.37 -6.32 15.98
N ALA A 401 19.79 -7.13 16.87
CA ALA A 401 19.88 -8.59 16.77
C ALA A 401 19.28 -9.13 15.47
N ILE A 402 18.12 -8.62 15.04
CA ILE A 402 17.50 -8.97 13.75
C ILE A 402 18.43 -8.57 12.60
N SER A 403 18.96 -7.35 12.61
CA SER A 403 19.85 -6.87 11.54
C SER A 403 21.14 -7.71 11.42
N VAL A 404 21.64 -8.24 12.53
CA VAL A 404 22.77 -9.17 12.53
C VAL A 404 22.38 -10.53 11.95
N MET A 405 21.21 -11.07 12.36
CA MET A 405 20.71 -12.33 11.81
C MET A 405 20.49 -12.25 10.30
N LEU A 406 19.96 -11.13 9.81
CA LEU A 406 19.73 -10.90 8.38
C LEU A 406 21.02 -10.81 7.56
N ARG A 407 22.15 -10.43 8.15
CA ARG A 407 23.44 -10.36 7.46
C ARG A 407 24.16 -11.72 7.37
N PHE A 408 23.90 -12.61 8.31
CA PHE A 408 24.60 -13.88 8.43
C PHE A 408 23.70 -15.12 8.23
N GLY A 409 22.39 -14.92 8.04
CA GLY A 409 21.43 -15.98 7.75
C GLY A 409 21.21 -16.15 6.23
N ASP A 410 20.93 -17.37 5.80
CA ASP A 410 20.46 -17.64 4.45
C ASP A 410 19.19 -16.84 4.17
N THR A 411 19.19 -16.15 3.02
CA THR A 411 18.14 -15.20 2.63
C THR A 411 16.84 -15.86 2.15
N ASP A 412 16.78 -17.18 2.11
CA ASP A 412 15.65 -17.95 1.54
C ASP A 412 14.36 -17.92 2.38
N ASP A 413 14.41 -17.39 3.61
CA ASP A 413 13.25 -17.29 4.52
C ASP A 413 12.47 -15.96 4.41
N PHE A 414 12.70 -15.12 3.39
CA PHE A 414 12.20 -13.73 3.29
C PHE A 414 11.17 -13.49 2.17
N ALA A 415 10.71 -14.54 1.49
CA ALA A 415 9.61 -14.45 0.51
C ALA A 415 8.22 -14.42 1.18
#